data_7807fd1ca56d0cd31b619fbfc57094e4
#
_entry.id   7807fd1ca56d0cd31b619fbfc57094e4
#
_cell.length_a   1.000
_cell.length_b   1.000
_cell.length_c   1.000
_cell.angle_alpha   90.00
_cell.angle_beta   90.00
_cell.angle_gamma   90.00
#
_symmetry.space_group_name_H-M   'P 1'
#
loop_
_entity.id
_entity.type
_entity.pdbx_description
1 polymer ?
#
loop_
_entity_poly.entity_id
_entity_poly.type
_entity_poly.pdbx_seq_one_letter_code
_entity_poly.pdbx_strand_id
1 'polypeptide(L)'
;MEPVIDLTEYGDALRRDPHPVYARLREQGPVHRVRLATPGGPWETWLVVGYEEARAALADARLAKDTAKIGEVPLDEQLIGKYLLTADPPQHTRLRGLVARAFTMRRVEQLRPRIQQITDELLDEMLPRGRADLIDALAYPLPITVICELLGVPEMDRAEFRKISTEVVAPTGEDSEHAATVRLAEYLTELIEDKRRTGPTGDLLSDLIRTTAEDGDRLSAQELRGLAYLLLLAGHETTVNLIGNAVLALLTHPAQLAALRADPTLLDAAVEETLRWEGPVQNTTYRYAAEPLEIAGARIGQGQGVLVGLTAAHRDAARYAEPDRFDIRRDTRGHLAFGHGIHYCLGAPLARLEGRIALGTLLERAPGLALDGEPGEWLPGLLMRGVRSLPVRW
;
A
#
# COMPACT_ATOMS: atom_id res chain seq x y z
N MET A 1 27.42 20.70 5.66
CA MET A 1 26.39 19.65 5.82
C MET A 1 25.05 20.35 5.85
N GLU A 2 24.08 19.83 5.11
CA GLU A 2 22.71 20.37 5.20
C GLU A 2 22.15 20.14 6.61
N PRO A 3 21.36 21.10 7.14
CA PRO A 3 20.78 20.95 8.46
C PRO A 3 19.81 19.76 8.48
N VAL A 4 19.78 19.02 9.57
CA VAL A 4 18.80 17.94 9.79
C VAL A 4 17.56 18.55 10.41
N ILE A 5 16.40 18.36 9.78
CA ILE A 5 15.10 18.77 10.32
C ILE A 5 14.59 17.63 11.19
N ASP A 6 14.40 17.87 12.47
CA ASP A 6 13.93 16.85 13.41
C ASP A 6 12.40 16.76 13.36
N LEU A 7 11.88 15.72 12.69
CA LEU A 7 10.45 15.47 12.61
C LEU A 7 9.91 14.67 13.80
N THR A 8 10.78 14.17 14.67
CA THR A 8 10.35 13.49 15.91
C THR A 8 9.67 14.46 16.89
N GLU A 9 10.01 15.76 16.79
CA GLU A 9 9.41 16.81 17.62
C GLU A 9 7.91 17.00 17.35
N TYR A 10 7.41 16.61 16.18
CA TYR A 10 5.98 16.72 15.87
C TYR A 10 5.13 15.60 16.49
N GLY A 11 5.75 14.48 16.89
CA GLY A 11 5.08 13.38 17.59
C GLY A 11 3.77 12.96 16.93
N ASP A 12 2.71 12.91 17.73
CA ASP A 12 1.36 12.53 17.27
C ASP A 12 0.74 13.50 16.26
N ALA A 13 1.17 14.75 16.19
CA ALA A 13 0.65 15.70 15.22
C ALA A 13 1.00 15.29 13.79
N LEU A 14 2.23 14.81 13.57
CA LEU A 14 2.67 14.29 12.27
C LEU A 14 1.87 13.03 11.86
N ARG A 15 1.52 12.18 12.83
CA ARG A 15 0.69 10.99 12.61
C ARG A 15 -0.75 11.35 12.25
N ARG A 16 -1.36 12.29 12.98
CA ARG A 16 -2.76 12.70 12.76
C ARG A 16 -2.93 13.40 11.42
N ASP A 17 -2.08 14.39 11.16
CA ASP A 17 -2.12 15.20 9.94
C ASP A 17 -0.70 15.61 9.51
N PRO A 18 -0.07 14.86 8.59
CA PRO A 18 1.26 15.16 8.09
C PRO A 18 1.29 16.35 7.13
N HIS A 19 0.14 16.73 6.55
CA HIS A 19 0.08 17.67 5.44
C HIS A 19 0.59 19.07 5.78
N PRO A 20 0.28 19.68 6.95
CA PRO A 20 0.85 20.98 7.32
C PRO A 20 2.38 20.97 7.47
N VAL A 21 2.94 19.83 7.95
CA VAL A 21 4.39 19.68 8.06
C VAL A 21 5.01 19.56 6.67
N TYR A 22 4.44 18.73 5.80
CA TYR A 22 4.90 18.57 4.42
C TYR A 22 4.76 19.86 3.61
N ALA A 23 3.71 20.65 3.82
CA ALA A 23 3.56 21.97 3.19
C ALA A 23 4.72 22.90 3.55
N ARG A 24 5.06 23.01 4.85
CA ARG A 24 6.20 23.80 5.31
C ARG A 24 7.54 23.32 4.75
N LEU A 25 7.72 22.02 4.62
CA LEU A 25 8.91 21.46 4.00
C LEU A 25 8.99 21.88 2.51
N ARG A 26 7.89 21.74 1.76
CA ARG A 26 7.87 22.14 0.33
C ARG A 26 8.15 23.61 0.12
N GLU A 27 7.71 24.50 1.02
CA GLU A 27 8.04 25.94 0.97
C GLU A 27 9.55 26.19 1.09
N GLN A 28 10.29 25.34 1.81
CA GLN A 28 11.73 25.43 1.99
C GLN A 28 12.52 24.73 0.88
N GLY A 29 11.87 23.80 0.16
CA GLY A 29 12.46 23.04 -0.92
C GLY A 29 11.82 21.66 -1.10
N PRO A 30 12.12 20.94 -2.18
CA PRO A 30 11.50 19.66 -2.47
C PRO A 30 12.17 18.46 -1.80
N VAL A 31 13.38 18.61 -1.24
CA VAL A 31 14.18 17.52 -0.67
C VAL A 31 14.84 17.98 0.63
N HIS A 32 14.70 17.20 1.70
CA HIS A 32 15.22 17.57 3.02
C HIS A 32 15.92 16.39 3.69
N ARG A 33 16.99 16.67 4.42
CA ARG A 33 17.55 15.73 5.38
C ARG A 33 16.74 15.79 6.66
N VAL A 34 16.10 14.68 7.04
CA VAL A 34 15.18 14.62 8.17
C VAL A 34 15.59 13.55 9.17
N ARG A 35 15.19 13.74 10.43
CA ARG A 35 15.21 12.72 11.47
C ARG A 35 13.79 12.27 11.75
N LEU A 36 13.54 10.97 11.67
CA LEU A 36 12.24 10.33 11.84
C LEU A 36 12.27 9.40 13.05
N ALA A 37 11.15 9.27 13.74
CA ALA A 37 10.95 8.23 14.74
C ALA A 37 10.69 6.89 14.04
N THR A 38 11.46 5.86 14.40
CA THR A 38 11.25 4.48 13.97
C THR A 38 11.18 3.56 15.19
N PRO A 39 10.66 2.33 15.09
CA PRO A 39 10.68 1.37 16.20
C PRO A 39 12.08 1.12 16.77
N GLY A 40 13.13 1.13 15.93
CA GLY A 40 14.55 1.00 16.34
C GLY A 40 15.19 2.29 16.86
N GLY A 41 14.41 3.37 17.02
CA GLY A 41 14.89 4.68 17.48
C GLY A 41 14.92 5.73 16.36
N PRO A 42 15.42 6.94 16.68
CA PRO A 42 15.51 8.02 15.69
C PRO A 42 16.46 7.68 14.55
N TRP A 43 15.99 7.85 13.32
CA TRP A 43 16.79 7.55 12.13
C TRP A 43 16.81 8.76 11.16
N GLU A 44 18.01 9.01 10.59
CA GLU A 44 18.21 10.10 9.63
C GLU A 44 18.14 9.59 8.21
N THR A 45 17.35 10.28 7.39
CA THR A 45 17.13 9.93 5.99
C THR A 45 16.86 11.19 5.16
N TRP A 46 16.86 11.06 3.84
CA TRP A 46 16.36 12.09 2.94
C TRP A 46 14.88 11.88 2.68
N LEU A 47 14.11 12.96 2.74
CA LEU A 47 12.67 12.97 2.44
C LEU A 47 12.42 13.86 1.24
N VAL A 48 11.82 13.26 0.20
CA VAL A 48 11.41 13.95 -1.04
C VAL A 48 9.94 14.31 -0.92
N VAL A 49 9.61 15.61 -0.99
CA VAL A 49 8.23 16.12 -0.81
C VAL A 49 7.68 16.87 -2.02
N GLY A 50 8.52 17.23 -3.01
CA GLY A 50 8.11 17.82 -4.28
C GLY A 50 7.65 16.76 -5.27
N TYR A 51 6.68 17.10 -6.14
CA TYR A 51 6.10 16.11 -7.07
C TYR A 51 7.08 15.66 -8.17
N GLU A 52 7.75 16.60 -8.83
CA GLU A 52 8.67 16.25 -9.93
C GLU A 52 9.88 15.48 -9.41
N GLU A 53 10.42 15.86 -8.25
CA GLU A 53 11.53 15.18 -7.60
C GLU A 53 11.10 13.78 -7.11
N ALA A 54 9.91 13.65 -6.58
CA ALA A 54 9.34 12.35 -6.19
C ALA A 54 9.22 11.42 -7.39
N ARG A 55 8.68 11.92 -8.50
CA ARG A 55 8.53 11.16 -9.74
C ARG A 55 9.90 10.76 -10.32
N ALA A 56 10.86 11.67 -10.32
CA ALA A 56 12.24 11.41 -10.77
C ALA A 56 12.95 10.39 -9.88
N ALA A 57 12.88 10.55 -8.56
CA ALA A 57 13.49 9.64 -7.59
C ALA A 57 12.92 8.21 -7.69
N LEU A 58 11.63 8.06 -7.97
CA LEU A 58 10.99 6.76 -8.15
C LEU A 58 11.49 6.01 -9.40
N ALA A 59 12.00 6.70 -10.40
CA ALA A 59 12.52 6.14 -11.63
C ALA A 59 14.06 6.09 -11.69
N ASP A 60 14.77 6.69 -10.72
CA ASP A 60 16.24 6.76 -10.72
C ASP A 60 16.85 5.42 -10.31
N ALA A 61 17.59 4.80 -11.24
CA ALA A 61 18.27 3.53 -11.01
C ALA A 61 19.41 3.59 -9.96
N ARG A 62 19.89 4.79 -9.63
CA ARG A 62 20.89 5.01 -8.57
C ARG A 62 20.30 4.92 -7.17
N LEU A 63 18.96 5.04 -7.07
CA LEU A 63 18.21 4.83 -5.84
C LEU A 63 17.75 3.37 -5.74
N ALA A 64 18.67 2.53 -5.27
CA ALA A 64 18.50 1.09 -5.20
C ALA A 64 17.49 0.66 -4.13
N LYS A 65 16.86 -0.48 -4.36
CA LYS A 65 16.05 -1.22 -3.39
C LYS A 65 16.84 -2.36 -2.75
N ASP A 66 17.82 -2.87 -3.46
CA ASP A 66 18.69 -3.96 -3.01
C ASP A 66 19.72 -3.45 -1.96
N THR A 67 19.44 -3.70 -0.70
CA THR A 67 20.28 -3.29 0.42
C THR A 67 21.63 -4.01 0.48
N ALA A 68 21.77 -5.14 -0.23
CA ALA A 68 23.08 -5.78 -0.37
C ALA A 68 24.11 -4.84 -1.05
N LYS A 69 23.64 -3.88 -1.86
CA LYS A 69 24.49 -2.84 -2.47
C LYS A 69 25.09 -1.86 -1.46
N ILE A 70 24.53 -1.78 -0.26
CA ILE A 70 25.01 -0.93 0.83
C ILE A 70 25.53 -1.74 2.03
N GLY A 71 25.61 -3.07 1.88
CA GLY A 71 26.16 -3.96 2.90
C GLY A 71 25.18 -4.35 4.01
N GLU A 72 23.89 -4.13 3.83
CA GLU A 72 22.84 -4.49 4.79
C GLU A 72 21.90 -5.54 4.21
N VAL A 73 21.28 -6.35 5.06
CA VAL A 73 20.22 -7.29 4.69
C VAL A 73 19.10 -7.16 5.70
N PRO A 74 17.90 -6.67 5.30
CA PRO A 74 16.77 -6.53 6.19
C PRO A 74 16.31 -7.85 6.78
N LEU A 75 15.65 -7.80 7.94
CA LEU A 75 15.19 -8.97 8.67
C LEU A 75 14.22 -9.85 7.84
N ASP A 76 13.28 -9.23 7.20
CA ASP A 76 12.32 -9.92 6.33
C ASP A 76 13.02 -10.63 5.16
N GLU A 77 14.02 -10.01 4.56
CA GLU A 77 14.81 -10.61 3.49
C GLU A 77 15.67 -11.79 4.00
N GLN A 78 16.17 -11.75 5.23
CA GLN A 78 16.88 -12.87 5.85
C GLN A 78 15.95 -14.08 6.07
N LEU A 79 14.73 -13.84 6.54
CA LEU A 79 13.77 -14.89 6.90
C LEU A 79 13.00 -15.41 5.69
N ILE A 80 12.58 -14.54 4.80
CA ILE A 80 11.68 -14.83 3.68
C ILE A 80 12.43 -15.02 2.38
N GLY A 81 13.55 -14.32 2.22
CA GLY A 81 14.32 -14.25 0.99
C GLY A 81 14.03 -13.00 0.17
N LYS A 82 14.88 -12.76 -0.79
CA LYS A 82 14.77 -11.61 -1.68
C LYS A 82 13.54 -11.72 -2.57
N TYR A 83 12.78 -10.65 -2.67
CA TYR A 83 11.54 -10.60 -3.44
C TYR A 83 11.46 -9.34 -4.32
N LEU A 84 10.41 -9.24 -5.13
CA LEU A 84 10.28 -8.23 -6.17
C LEU A 84 10.47 -6.77 -5.67
N LEU A 85 10.01 -6.45 -4.46
CA LEU A 85 10.09 -5.09 -3.91
C LEU A 85 11.50 -4.73 -3.44
N THR A 86 12.31 -5.73 -3.03
CA THR A 86 13.69 -5.55 -2.53
C THR A 86 14.75 -5.86 -3.57
N ALA A 87 14.37 -6.11 -4.81
CA ALA A 87 15.27 -6.43 -5.91
C ALA A 87 15.45 -5.26 -6.87
N ASP A 88 16.65 -5.16 -7.46
CA ASP A 88 16.97 -4.28 -8.58
C ASP A 88 17.27 -5.10 -9.85
N PRO A 89 17.28 -4.46 -11.04
CA PRO A 89 17.75 -5.14 -12.25
C PRO A 89 19.19 -5.70 -12.09
N PRO A 90 19.47 -6.89 -12.65
CA PRO A 90 18.63 -7.68 -13.57
C PRO A 90 17.59 -8.57 -12.85
N GLN A 91 17.75 -8.86 -11.54
CA GLN A 91 16.89 -9.77 -10.79
C GLN A 91 15.44 -9.29 -10.75
N HIS A 92 15.23 -7.98 -10.46
CA HIS A 92 13.87 -7.38 -10.50
C HIS A 92 13.20 -7.64 -11.85
N THR A 93 13.89 -7.38 -12.96
CA THR A 93 13.31 -7.55 -14.31
C THR A 93 12.88 -8.99 -14.55
N ARG A 94 13.69 -9.96 -14.13
CA ARG A 94 13.39 -11.39 -14.21
C ARG A 94 12.16 -11.75 -13.39
N LEU A 95 12.17 -11.43 -12.09
CA LEU A 95 11.06 -11.72 -11.18
C LEU A 95 9.76 -11.06 -11.66
N ARG A 96 9.85 -9.79 -12.08
CA ARG A 96 8.68 -9.04 -12.60
C ARG A 96 8.08 -9.71 -13.83
N GLY A 97 8.92 -10.19 -14.75
CA GLY A 97 8.50 -10.91 -15.94
C GLY A 97 7.75 -12.21 -15.61
N LEU A 98 8.24 -12.98 -14.65
CA LEU A 98 7.59 -14.22 -14.20
C LEU A 98 6.22 -13.95 -13.55
N VAL A 99 6.15 -12.97 -12.64
CA VAL A 99 4.89 -12.63 -11.95
C VAL A 99 3.86 -12.04 -12.92
N ALA A 100 4.28 -11.16 -13.84
CA ALA A 100 3.37 -10.51 -14.78
C ALA A 100 2.68 -11.49 -15.74
N ARG A 101 3.28 -12.65 -16.02
CA ARG A 101 2.65 -13.73 -16.80
C ARG A 101 1.48 -14.37 -16.05
N ALA A 102 1.59 -14.50 -14.74
CA ALA A 102 0.55 -15.09 -13.88
C ALA A 102 -0.49 -14.05 -13.44
N PHE A 103 -0.09 -12.77 -13.24
CA PHE A 103 -0.96 -11.70 -12.78
C PHE A 103 -1.31 -10.73 -13.92
N THR A 104 -2.32 -11.07 -14.72
CA THR A 104 -2.74 -10.31 -15.90
C THR A 104 -4.00 -9.50 -15.67
N MET A 105 -4.21 -8.43 -16.47
CA MET A 105 -5.46 -7.66 -16.47
C MET A 105 -6.69 -8.55 -16.69
N ARG A 106 -6.62 -9.54 -17.57
CA ARG A 106 -7.71 -10.50 -17.81
C ARG A 106 -8.07 -11.27 -16.54
N ARG A 107 -7.05 -11.71 -15.78
CA ARG A 107 -7.27 -12.44 -14.50
C ARG A 107 -7.92 -11.53 -13.46
N VAL A 108 -7.50 -10.28 -13.37
CA VAL A 108 -8.11 -9.29 -12.48
C VAL A 108 -9.60 -9.08 -12.82
N GLU A 109 -9.93 -8.88 -14.09
CA GLU A 109 -11.33 -8.72 -14.51
C GLU A 109 -12.19 -9.97 -14.26
N GLN A 110 -11.60 -11.16 -14.32
CA GLN A 110 -12.30 -12.41 -13.97
C GLN A 110 -12.67 -12.50 -12.48
N LEU A 111 -11.99 -11.76 -11.61
CA LEU A 111 -12.34 -11.69 -10.18
C LEU A 111 -13.56 -10.79 -9.89
N ARG A 112 -13.96 -9.93 -10.81
CA ARG A 112 -15.06 -8.97 -10.62
C ARG A 112 -16.34 -9.60 -10.04
N PRO A 113 -16.89 -10.70 -10.60
CA PRO A 113 -18.11 -11.31 -10.04
C PRO A 113 -17.90 -11.81 -8.61
N ARG A 114 -16.71 -12.35 -8.32
CA ARG A 114 -16.42 -12.86 -6.97
C ARG A 114 -16.22 -11.72 -5.97
N ILE A 115 -15.53 -10.64 -6.34
CA ILE A 115 -15.38 -9.44 -5.50
C ILE A 115 -16.75 -8.83 -5.20
N GLN A 116 -17.64 -8.76 -6.21
CA GLN A 116 -19.00 -8.29 -6.00
C GLN A 116 -19.76 -9.19 -5.02
N GLN A 117 -19.71 -10.51 -5.22
CA GLN A 117 -20.36 -11.48 -4.33
C GLN A 117 -19.87 -11.34 -2.88
N ILE A 118 -18.55 -11.27 -2.65
CA ILE A 118 -17.98 -11.08 -1.30
C ILE A 118 -18.47 -9.75 -0.69
N THR A 119 -18.49 -8.69 -1.49
CA THR A 119 -18.98 -7.38 -1.04
C THR A 119 -20.44 -7.46 -0.63
N ASP A 120 -21.28 -8.13 -1.42
CA ASP A 120 -22.71 -8.30 -1.12
C ASP A 120 -22.91 -9.11 0.15
N GLU A 121 -22.21 -10.23 0.32
CA GLU A 121 -22.24 -11.08 1.51
C GLU A 121 -21.88 -10.29 2.78
N LEU A 122 -20.79 -9.49 2.74
CA LEU A 122 -20.37 -8.65 3.85
C LEU A 122 -21.39 -7.55 4.18
N LEU A 123 -21.99 -6.94 3.17
CA LEU A 123 -23.04 -5.94 3.37
C LEU A 123 -24.34 -6.57 3.88
N ASP A 124 -24.70 -7.79 3.47
CA ASP A 124 -25.84 -8.52 3.99
C ASP A 124 -25.72 -8.79 5.50
N GLU A 125 -24.49 -9.04 5.99
CA GLU A 125 -24.22 -9.21 7.42
C GLU A 125 -24.18 -7.87 8.16
N MET A 126 -23.67 -6.80 7.53
CA MET A 126 -23.47 -5.50 8.14
C MET A 126 -24.78 -4.72 8.27
N LEU A 127 -25.55 -4.59 7.17
CA LEU A 127 -26.68 -3.66 7.05
C LEU A 127 -27.82 -3.88 8.06
N PRO A 128 -28.19 -5.10 8.46
CA PRO A 128 -29.24 -5.29 9.48
C PRO A 128 -28.94 -4.69 10.85
N ARG A 129 -27.67 -4.35 11.13
CA ARG A 129 -27.23 -3.80 12.44
C ARG A 129 -27.51 -2.30 12.58
N GLY A 130 -27.76 -1.56 11.47
CA GLY A 130 -27.98 -0.12 11.46
C GLY A 130 -26.73 0.73 11.76
N ARG A 131 -25.67 0.12 12.28
CA ARG A 131 -24.36 0.71 12.57
C ARG A 131 -23.27 -0.35 12.56
N ALA A 132 -22.05 0.04 12.25
CA ALA A 132 -20.87 -0.84 12.32
C ALA A 132 -19.56 -0.03 12.36
N ASP A 133 -18.48 -0.70 12.72
CA ASP A 133 -17.16 -0.26 12.31
C ASP A 133 -16.93 -0.73 10.86
N LEU A 134 -16.79 0.22 9.94
CA LEU A 134 -16.63 -0.09 8.52
C LEU A 134 -15.33 -0.84 8.23
N ILE A 135 -14.27 -0.56 9.00
CA ILE A 135 -12.99 -1.26 8.81
C ILE A 135 -13.18 -2.74 9.07
N ASP A 136 -13.81 -3.10 10.19
CA ASP A 136 -14.03 -4.50 10.58
C ASP A 136 -15.09 -5.21 9.74
N ALA A 137 -16.16 -4.47 9.36
CA ALA A 137 -17.30 -5.08 8.69
C ALA A 137 -17.14 -5.25 7.18
N LEU A 138 -16.34 -4.39 6.52
CA LEU A 138 -16.22 -4.38 5.07
C LEU A 138 -14.78 -4.20 4.60
N ALA A 139 -14.10 -3.13 5.04
CA ALA A 139 -12.84 -2.71 4.42
C ALA A 139 -11.72 -3.74 4.63
N TYR A 140 -11.63 -4.40 5.79
CA TYR A 140 -10.66 -5.46 6.06
C TYR A 140 -11.06 -6.81 5.46
N PRO A 141 -12.29 -7.35 5.69
CA PRO A 141 -12.62 -8.70 5.23
C PRO A 141 -12.67 -8.84 3.70
N LEU A 142 -12.98 -7.79 2.96
CA LEU A 142 -13.04 -7.87 1.50
C LEU A 142 -11.67 -8.15 0.88
N PRO A 143 -10.65 -7.29 0.98
CA PRO A 143 -9.38 -7.51 0.28
C PRO A 143 -8.60 -8.71 0.82
N ILE A 144 -8.70 -9.03 2.10
CA ILE A 144 -8.04 -10.23 2.63
C ILE A 144 -8.66 -11.51 2.07
N THR A 145 -9.99 -11.56 1.91
CA THR A 145 -10.65 -12.71 1.28
C THR A 145 -10.24 -12.83 -0.19
N VAL A 146 -10.24 -11.73 -0.92
CA VAL A 146 -9.86 -11.71 -2.34
C VAL A 146 -8.42 -12.18 -2.54
N ILE A 147 -7.45 -11.67 -1.76
CA ILE A 147 -6.05 -12.07 -1.93
C ILE A 147 -5.81 -13.51 -1.50
N CYS A 148 -6.47 -13.99 -0.45
CA CYS A 148 -6.39 -15.39 -0.02
C CYS A 148 -6.95 -16.33 -1.09
N GLU A 149 -8.12 -16.04 -1.66
CA GLU A 149 -8.69 -16.83 -2.76
C GLU A 149 -7.78 -16.77 -4.01
N LEU A 150 -7.27 -15.60 -4.36
CA LEU A 150 -6.37 -15.44 -5.51
C LEU A 150 -5.09 -16.27 -5.37
N LEU A 151 -4.51 -16.33 -4.17
CA LEU A 151 -3.30 -17.11 -3.89
C LEU A 151 -3.60 -18.58 -3.57
N GLY A 152 -4.88 -18.94 -3.42
CA GLY A 152 -5.28 -20.29 -2.99
C GLY A 152 -4.81 -20.60 -1.57
N VAL A 153 -4.85 -19.59 -0.69
CA VAL A 153 -4.62 -19.74 0.74
C VAL A 153 -5.88 -20.33 1.34
N PRO A 154 -5.81 -21.48 2.08
CA PRO A 154 -6.96 -22.04 2.78
C PRO A 154 -7.57 -21.03 3.75
N GLU A 155 -8.85 -21.24 4.11
CA GLU A 155 -9.48 -20.44 5.15
C GLU A 155 -8.64 -20.48 6.41
N MET A 156 -7.90 -19.40 6.63
CA MET A 156 -7.18 -19.16 7.87
C MET A 156 -8.13 -18.53 8.87
N ASP A 157 -7.81 -18.68 10.15
CA ASP A 157 -8.35 -17.79 11.16
C ASP A 157 -8.00 -16.34 10.78
N ARG A 158 -8.99 -15.63 10.23
CA ARG A 158 -8.83 -14.25 9.75
C ARG A 158 -8.37 -13.30 10.85
N ALA A 159 -8.78 -13.59 12.09
CA ALA A 159 -8.38 -12.78 13.24
C ALA A 159 -6.90 -12.98 13.58
N GLU A 160 -6.42 -14.23 13.52
CA GLU A 160 -4.99 -14.53 13.72
C GLU A 160 -4.13 -13.95 12.59
N PHE A 161 -4.58 -14.12 11.34
CA PHE A 161 -3.87 -13.54 10.20
C PHE A 161 -3.81 -12.01 10.28
N ARG A 162 -4.92 -11.35 10.62
CA ARG A 162 -4.95 -9.89 10.82
C ARG A 162 -3.91 -9.46 11.87
N LYS A 163 -3.83 -10.17 12.98
CA LYS A 163 -2.84 -9.86 14.03
C LYS A 163 -1.41 -9.98 13.50
N ILE A 164 -1.11 -11.04 12.77
CA ILE A 164 0.23 -11.26 12.20
C ILE A 164 0.54 -10.18 11.15
N SER A 165 -0.35 -9.94 10.20
CA SER A 165 -0.12 -8.97 9.13
C SER A 165 0.01 -7.53 9.64
N THR A 166 -0.80 -7.17 10.63
CA THR A 166 -0.71 -5.85 11.27
C THR A 166 0.63 -5.66 11.97
N GLU A 167 1.13 -6.66 12.70
CA GLU A 167 2.44 -6.57 13.35
C GLU A 167 3.61 -6.51 12.37
N VAL A 168 3.47 -7.09 11.18
CA VAL A 168 4.49 -6.96 10.12
C VAL A 168 4.48 -5.56 9.49
N VAL A 169 3.30 -4.97 9.28
CA VAL A 169 3.17 -3.69 8.54
C VAL A 169 3.25 -2.47 9.45
N ALA A 170 2.79 -2.61 10.69
CA ALA A 170 2.77 -1.55 11.69
C ALA A 170 3.15 -2.11 13.07
N PRO A 171 4.42 -2.51 13.24
CA PRO A 171 4.88 -3.22 14.42
C PRO A 171 4.73 -2.40 15.69
N THR A 172 4.37 -3.08 16.76
CA THR A 172 4.33 -2.49 18.12
C THR A 172 5.70 -2.51 18.81
N GLY A 173 6.66 -3.28 18.26
CA GLY A 173 8.05 -3.37 18.70
C GLY A 173 8.85 -4.33 17.80
N GLU A 174 10.18 -4.28 17.91
CA GLU A 174 11.08 -5.12 17.08
C GLU A 174 10.84 -6.64 17.30
N ASP A 175 10.63 -7.05 18.56
CA ASP A 175 10.36 -8.47 18.88
C ASP A 175 9.03 -8.94 18.26
N SER A 176 8.01 -8.09 18.20
CA SER A 176 6.70 -8.42 17.63
C SER A 176 6.76 -8.54 16.12
N GLU A 177 7.48 -7.64 15.45
CA GLU A 177 7.74 -7.71 14.00
C GLU A 177 8.48 -8.99 13.63
N HIS A 178 9.56 -9.31 14.36
CA HIS A 178 10.34 -10.53 14.14
C HIS A 178 9.47 -11.77 14.27
N ALA A 179 8.74 -11.91 15.39
CA ALA A 179 7.89 -13.07 15.64
C ALA A 179 6.79 -13.23 14.58
N ALA A 180 6.17 -12.13 14.17
CA ALA A 180 5.13 -12.13 13.13
C ALA A 180 5.72 -12.54 11.76
N THR A 181 6.89 -12.02 11.41
CA THR A 181 7.59 -12.35 10.15
C THR A 181 8.00 -13.82 10.10
N VAL A 182 8.53 -14.37 11.20
CA VAL A 182 8.89 -15.81 11.32
C VAL A 182 7.64 -16.66 11.09
N ARG A 183 6.55 -16.41 11.83
CA ARG A 183 5.31 -17.18 11.71
C ARG A 183 4.75 -17.16 10.29
N LEU A 184 4.77 -16.01 9.63
CA LEU A 184 4.30 -15.88 8.25
C LEU A 184 5.21 -16.63 7.28
N ALA A 185 6.53 -16.59 7.48
CA ALA A 185 7.50 -17.32 6.66
C ALA A 185 7.32 -18.85 6.77
N GLU A 186 7.11 -19.36 7.98
CA GLU A 186 6.83 -20.78 8.25
C GLU A 186 5.53 -21.21 7.56
N TYR A 187 4.43 -20.46 7.77
CA TYR A 187 3.15 -20.73 7.15
C TYR A 187 3.23 -20.76 5.61
N LEU A 188 3.89 -19.80 5.00
CA LEU A 188 4.05 -19.75 3.54
C LEU A 188 4.91 -20.90 3.01
N THR A 189 5.90 -21.34 3.78
CA THR A 189 6.72 -22.51 3.42
C THR A 189 5.86 -23.77 3.38
N GLU A 190 5.10 -24.02 4.44
CA GLU A 190 4.18 -25.17 4.52
C GLU A 190 3.12 -25.16 3.41
N LEU A 191 2.53 -24.00 3.14
CA LEU A 191 1.55 -23.82 2.07
C LEU A 191 2.13 -24.15 0.69
N ILE A 192 3.36 -23.66 0.39
CA ILE A 192 4.03 -23.93 -0.88
C ILE A 192 4.36 -25.42 -1.02
N GLU A 193 4.84 -26.06 0.04
CA GLU A 193 5.13 -27.50 0.07
C GLU A 193 3.87 -28.34 -0.12
N ASP A 194 2.77 -27.97 0.53
CA ASP A 194 1.49 -28.63 0.36
C ASP A 194 0.99 -28.53 -1.09
N LYS A 195 1.00 -27.34 -1.68
CA LYS A 195 0.61 -27.16 -3.09
C LYS A 195 1.49 -27.94 -4.08
N ARG A 196 2.77 -28.08 -3.79
CA ARG A 196 3.67 -28.92 -4.61
C ARG A 196 3.32 -30.40 -4.52
N ARG A 197 2.89 -30.86 -3.34
CA ARG A 197 2.53 -32.25 -3.06
C ARG A 197 1.15 -32.62 -3.63
N THR A 198 0.15 -31.76 -3.40
CA THR A 198 -1.26 -32.01 -3.79
C THR A 198 -1.55 -31.69 -5.25
N GLY A 199 -0.67 -30.92 -5.89
CA GLY A 199 -0.83 -30.47 -7.27
C GLY A 199 -1.58 -29.12 -7.40
N PRO A 200 -1.65 -28.58 -8.62
CA PRO A 200 -2.18 -27.25 -8.86
C PRO A 200 -3.70 -27.18 -8.69
N THR A 201 -4.15 -26.13 -8.01
CA THR A 201 -5.56 -25.86 -7.71
C THR A 201 -6.17 -24.69 -8.50
N GLY A 202 -5.46 -24.18 -9.54
CA GLY A 202 -5.97 -23.11 -10.42
C GLY A 202 -5.80 -21.69 -9.87
N ASP A 203 -5.20 -21.55 -8.70
CA ASP A 203 -4.86 -20.27 -8.06
C ASP A 203 -3.52 -19.69 -8.56
N LEU A 204 -3.26 -18.42 -8.20
CA LEU A 204 -2.06 -17.70 -8.62
C LEU A 204 -0.76 -18.33 -8.09
N LEU A 205 -0.75 -18.82 -6.84
CA LEU A 205 0.44 -19.43 -6.26
C LEU A 205 0.78 -20.75 -6.96
N SER A 206 -0.23 -21.55 -7.30
CA SER A 206 -0.07 -22.77 -8.11
C SER A 206 0.46 -22.45 -9.51
N ASP A 207 -0.01 -21.36 -10.11
CA ASP A 207 0.51 -20.89 -11.41
C ASP A 207 1.97 -20.43 -11.30
N LEU A 208 2.33 -19.69 -10.24
CA LEU A 208 3.71 -19.27 -9.99
C LEU A 208 4.65 -20.47 -9.75
N ILE A 209 4.18 -21.51 -9.05
CA ILE A 209 4.93 -22.76 -8.87
C ILE A 209 5.25 -23.41 -10.24
N ARG A 210 4.32 -23.31 -11.19
CA ARG A 210 4.47 -23.91 -12.55
C ARG A 210 5.15 -22.98 -13.55
N THR A 211 5.16 -21.66 -13.26
CA THR A 211 5.69 -20.66 -14.21
C THR A 211 7.16 -20.93 -14.52
N THR A 212 7.43 -21.12 -15.79
CA THR A 212 8.77 -21.30 -16.35
C THR A 212 8.95 -20.28 -17.46
N ALA A 213 10.05 -19.55 -17.48
CA ALA A 213 10.41 -18.63 -18.57
C ALA A 213 10.75 -19.41 -19.86
N GLU A 214 10.79 -18.72 -21.00
CA GLU A 214 11.08 -19.35 -22.30
C GLU A 214 12.45 -20.05 -22.35
N ASP A 215 13.41 -19.55 -21.56
CA ASP A 215 14.75 -20.13 -21.37
C ASP A 215 14.80 -21.24 -20.31
N GLY A 216 13.66 -21.64 -19.73
CA GLY A 216 13.56 -22.63 -18.67
C GLY A 216 13.76 -22.07 -17.25
N ASP A 217 13.91 -20.77 -17.09
CA ASP A 217 14.05 -20.13 -15.78
C ASP A 217 12.79 -20.31 -14.92
N ARG A 218 12.97 -20.59 -13.64
CA ARG A 218 11.92 -20.84 -12.66
C ARG A 218 12.18 -20.06 -11.39
N LEU A 219 11.09 -19.77 -10.64
CA LEU A 219 11.20 -19.27 -9.28
C LEU A 219 11.83 -20.34 -8.36
N SER A 220 12.88 -20.00 -7.65
CA SER A 220 13.39 -20.81 -6.55
C SER A 220 12.34 -20.88 -5.43
N ALA A 221 12.52 -21.82 -4.48
CA ALA A 221 11.63 -21.92 -3.34
C ALA A 221 11.62 -20.63 -2.50
N GLN A 222 12.77 -19.98 -2.36
CA GLN A 222 12.94 -18.74 -1.63
C GLN A 222 12.28 -17.56 -2.35
N GLU A 223 12.46 -17.43 -3.67
CA GLU A 223 11.81 -16.39 -4.46
C GLU A 223 10.29 -16.54 -4.49
N LEU A 224 9.80 -17.77 -4.57
CA LEU A 224 8.36 -18.06 -4.52
C LEU A 224 7.76 -17.67 -3.16
N ARG A 225 8.45 -18.01 -2.05
CA ARG A 225 8.05 -17.61 -0.71
C ARG A 225 8.03 -16.09 -0.56
N GLY A 226 9.09 -15.39 -1.00
CA GLY A 226 9.18 -13.95 -0.98
C GLY A 226 8.08 -13.26 -1.81
N LEU A 227 7.72 -13.83 -2.97
CA LEU A 227 6.61 -13.33 -3.78
C LEU A 227 5.25 -13.57 -3.11
N ALA A 228 5.02 -14.73 -2.51
CA ALA A 228 3.78 -15.03 -1.79
C ALA A 228 3.62 -14.08 -0.59
N TYR A 229 4.69 -13.85 0.16
CA TYR A 229 4.74 -12.88 1.25
C TYR A 229 4.38 -11.47 0.78
N LEU A 230 5.04 -10.99 -0.27
CA LEU A 230 4.77 -9.67 -0.82
C LEU A 230 3.32 -9.52 -1.28
N LEU A 231 2.81 -10.48 -2.05
CA LEU A 231 1.46 -10.41 -2.59
C LEU A 231 0.40 -10.46 -1.48
N LEU A 232 0.64 -11.26 -0.45
CA LEU A 232 -0.28 -11.41 0.66
C LEU A 232 -0.34 -10.12 1.51
N LEU A 233 0.80 -9.54 1.87
CA LEU A 233 0.84 -8.30 2.67
C LEU A 233 0.42 -7.07 1.88
N ALA A 234 1.03 -6.85 0.71
CA ALA A 234 0.74 -5.68 -0.09
C ALA A 234 -0.67 -5.69 -0.70
N GLY A 235 -1.25 -6.88 -0.87
CA GLY A 235 -2.53 -7.07 -1.55
C GLY A 235 -3.77 -6.72 -0.72
N HIS A 236 -3.67 -6.68 0.62
CA HIS A 236 -4.85 -6.38 1.44
C HIS A 236 -4.74 -5.06 2.21
N GLU A 237 -3.71 -4.84 3.01
CA GLU A 237 -3.60 -3.67 3.90
C GLU A 237 -3.76 -2.32 3.16
N THR A 238 -3.18 -2.21 1.98
CA THR A 238 -3.31 -1.00 1.17
C THR A 238 -4.74 -0.77 0.69
N THR A 239 -5.45 -1.84 0.31
CA THR A 239 -6.84 -1.76 -0.16
C THR A 239 -7.81 -1.52 1.00
N VAL A 240 -7.55 -2.08 2.19
CA VAL A 240 -8.27 -1.74 3.43
C VAL A 240 -8.27 -0.23 3.63
N ASN A 241 -7.08 0.37 3.61
CA ASN A 241 -6.92 1.80 3.81
C ASN A 241 -7.53 2.62 2.66
N LEU A 242 -7.48 2.14 1.41
CA LEU A 242 -8.14 2.82 0.30
C LEU A 242 -9.66 2.90 0.51
N ILE A 243 -10.30 1.80 0.90
CA ILE A 243 -11.76 1.77 1.14
C ILE A 243 -12.11 2.66 2.33
N GLY A 244 -11.39 2.53 3.45
CA GLY A 244 -11.61 3.34 4.64
C GLY A 244 -11.44 4.84 4.37
N ASN A 245 -10.34 5.23 3.72
CA ASN A 245 -10.06 6.62 3.39
C ASN A 245 -11.07 7.20 2.39
N ALA A 246 -11.53 6.41 1.40
CA ALA A 246 -12.54 6.85 0.45
C ALA A 246 -13.87 7.17 1.13
N VAL A 247 -14.32 6.28 2.02
CA VAL A 247 -15.57 6.52 2.77
C VAL A 247 -15.41 7.70 3.72
N LEU A 248 -14.31 7.79 4.45
CA LEU A 248 -14.02 8.92 5.34
C LEU A 248 -13.99 10.25 4.57
N ALA A 249 -13.28 10.29 3.44
CA ALA A 249 -13.21 11.49 2.60
C ALA A 249 -14.60 11.94 2.11
N LEU A 250 -15.42 11.01 1.63
CA LEU A 250 -16.77 11.33 1.15
C LEU A 250 -17.69 11.78 2.28
N LEU A 251 -17.65 11.14 3.44
CA LEU A 251 -18.50 11.49 4.59
C LEU A 251 -18.10 12.84 5.22
N THR A 252 -16.83 13.22 5.13
CA THR A 252 -16.34 14.53 5.58
C THR A 252 -16.47 15.64 4.53
N HIS A 253 -16.81 15.29 3.27
CA HIS A 253 -17.05 16.24 2.17
C HIS A 253 -18.45 16.04 1.56
N PRO A 254 -19.54 16.46 2.26
CA PRO A 254 -20.92 16.13 1.87
C PRO A 254 -21.32 16.61 0.46
N ALA A 255 -20.71 17.70 -0.02
CA ALA A 255 -20.96 18.17 -1.40
C ALA A 255 -20.41 17.20 -2.46
N GLN A 256 -19.26 16.55 -2.18
CA GLN A 256 -18.67 15.56 -3.07
C GLN A 256 -19.47 14.25 -3.03
N LEU A 257 -19.91 13.82 -1.83
CA LEU A 257 -20.79 12.68 -1.69
C LEU A 257 -22.13 12.88 -2.41
N ALA A 258 -22.74 14.07 -2.27
CA ALA A 258 -23.98 14.40 -2.99
C ALA A 258 -23.78 14.39 -4.53
N ALA A 259 -22.64 14.91 -4.99
CA ALA A 259 -22.29 14.87 -6.41
C ALA A 259 -22.11 13.45 -6.94
N LEU A 260 -21.46 12.57 -6.18
CA LEU A 260 -21.28 11.16 -6.54
C LEU A 260 -22.62 10.39 -6.56
N ARG A 261 -23.50 10.66 -5.59
CA ARG A 261 -24.85 10.07 -5.55
C ARG A 261 -25.72 10.52 -6.71
N ALA A 262 -25.59 11.78 -7.13
CA ALA A 262 -26.30 12.32 -8.27
C ALA A 262 -25.79 11.79 -9.62
N ASP A 263 -24.49 11.47 -9.68
CA ASP A 263 -23.84 10.97 -10.89
C ASP A 263 -22.88 9.81 -10.54
N PRO A 264 -23.36 8.56 -10.50
CA PRO A 264 -22.56 7.38 -10.22
C PRO A 264 -21.41 7.14 -11.21
N THR A 265 -21.40 7.78 -12.37
CA THR A 265 -20.27 7.66 -13.32
C THR A 265 -18.98 8.30 -12.80
N LEU A 266 -19.06 9.13 -11.75
CA LEU A 266 -17.92 9.71 -11.05
C LEU A 266 -17.22 8.74 -10.09
N LEU A 267 -17.70 7.51 -9.94
CA LEU A 267 -17.14 6.55 -8.99
C LEU A 267 -15.66 6.27 -9.21
N ASP A 268 -15.25 6.06 -10.46
CA ASP A 268 -13.84 5.85 -10.80
C ASP A 268 -12.99 7.08 -10.43
N ALA A 269 -13.48 8.27 -10.73
CA ALA A 269 -12.80 9.51 -10.40
C ALA A 269 -12.73 9.75 -8.88
N ALA A 270 -13.74 9.35 -8.12
CA ALA A 270 -13.73 9.43 -6.66
C ALA A 270 -12.66 8.50 -6.05
N VAL A 271 -12.49 7.29 -6.58
CA VAL A 271 -11.40 6.38 -6.17
C VAL A 271 -10.02 6.98 -6.49
N GLU A 272 -9.83 7.50 -7.70
CA GLU A 272 -8.55 8.11 -8.10
C GLU A 272 -8.24 9.39 -7.31
N GLU A 273 -9.24 10.21 -6.99
CA GLU A 273 -9.04 11.39 -6.14
C GLU A 273 -8.74 11.00 -4.70
N THR A 274 -9.34 9.93 -4.18
CA THR A 274 -8.97 9.40 -2.86
C THR A 274 -7.50 8.96 -2.85
N LEU A 275 -7.06 8.22 -3.87
CA LEU A 275 -5.66 7.79 -4.03
C LEU A 275 -4.70 8.99 -4.06
N ARG A 276 -5.09 10.08 -4.71
CA ARG A 276 -4.31 11.33 -4.70
C ARG A 276 -4.38 12.05 -3.36
N TRP A 277 -5.58 12.27 -2.83
CA TRP A 277 -5.81 13.19 -1.70
C TRP A 277 -5.40 12.60 -0.35
N GLU A 278 -5.75 11.35 -0.09
CA GLU A 278 -5.43 10.61 1.14
C GLU A 278 -5.14 9.13 0.78
N GLY A 279 -4.12 8.92 -0.07
CA GLY A 279 -3.75 7.57 -0.51
C GLY A 279 -3.30 6.67 0.65
N PRO A 280 -3.49 5.35 0.52
CA PRO A 280 -3.21 4.37 1.58
C PRO A 280 -1.72 4.23 1.93
N VAL A 281 -0.83 4.71 1.07
CA VAL A 281 0.62 4.70 1.28
C VAL A 281 1.11 6.14 1.41
N GLN A 282 1.56 6.50 2.60
CA GLN A 282 2.03 7.85 2.91
C GLN A 282 3.41 8.12 2.30
N ASN A 283 4.35 7.23 2.58
CA ASN A 283 5.70 7.26 2.01
C ASN A 283 6.01 5.92 1.37
N THR A 284 6.97 5.91 0.44
CA THR A 284 7.45 4.63 -0.13
C THR A 284 8.21 3.82 0.92
N THR A 285 8.44 2.55 0.63
CA THR A 285 9.55 1.82 1.28
C THR A 285 10.88 2.46 0.91
N TYR A 286 11.86 2.37 1.80
CA TYR A 286 13.18 2.99 1.63
C TYR A 286 13.84 2.63 0.30
N ARG A 287 14.59 3.61 -0.23
CA ARG A 287 15.58 3.44 -1.28
C ARG A 287 16.92 3.89 -0.72
N TYR A 288 18.00 3.43 -1.32
CA TYR A 288 19.33 3.75 -0.88
C TYR A 288 20.17 4.23 -2.05
N ALA A 289 20.96 5.29 -1.83
CA ALA A 289 21.87 5.77 -2.84
C ALA A 289 22.98 4.73 -3.10
N ALA A 290 22.95 4.07 -4.26
CA ALA A 290 24.01 3.11 -4.64
C ALA A 290 25.34 3.79 -4.93
N GLU A 291 25.31 5.06 -5.29
CA GLU A 291 26.42 5.97 -5.53
C GLU A 291 26.03 7.38 -5.10
N PRO A 292 26.98 8.31 -4.89
CA PRO A 292 26.63 9.69 -4.62
C PRO A 292 25.81 10.31 -5.73
N LEU A 293 24.71 10.99 -5.38
CA LEU A 293 23.83 11.64 -6.33
C LEU A 293 23.32 12.99 -5.80
N GLU A 294 22.72 13.76 -6.67
CA GLU A 294 22.09 15.04 -6.35
C GLU A 294 20.63 15.04 -6.80
N ILE A 295 19.71 15.50 -5.92
CA ILE A 295 18.30 15.71 -6.22
C ILE A 295 17.97 17.14 -5.81
N ALA A 296 17.61 18.00 -6.78
CA ALA A 296 17.25 19.40 -6.56
C ALA A 296 18.26 20.18 -5.69
N GLY A 297 19.56 19.95 -5.90
CA GLY A 297 20.64 20.58 -5.13
C GLY A 297 21.02 19.86 -3.83
N ALA A 298 20.22 18.95 -3.34
CA ALA A 298 20.53 18.13 -2.17
C ALA A 298 21.54 17.03 -2.53
N ARG A 299 22.69 16.98 -1.84
CA ARG A 299 23.77 16.03 -2.09
C ARG A 299 23.61 14.80 -1.20
N ILE A 300 23.21 13.70 -1.80
CA ILE A 300 22.95 12.42 -1.14
C ILE A 300 24.18 11.54 -1.29
N GLY A 301 24.78 11.16 -0.18
CA GLY A 301 25.97 10.28 -0.16
C GLY A 301 25.59 8.82 -0.40
N GLN A 302 26.56 8.02 -0.87
CA GLN A 302 26.39 6.58 -1.02
C GLN A 302 25.94 5.94 0.30
N GLY A 303 25.00 4.98 0.24
CA GLY A 303 24.42 4.27 1.38
C GLY A 303 23.35 5.05 2.13
N GLN A 304 23.16 6.35 1.86
CA GLN A 304 22.11 7.10 2.54
C GLN A 304 20.73 6.71 2.05
N GLY A 305 19.80 6.61 3.02
CA GLY A 305 18.40 6.30 2.76
C GLY A 305 17.63 7.49 2.15
N VAL A 306 16.69 7.18 1.27
CA VAL A 306 15.75 8.14 0.66
C VAL A 306 14.33 7.62 0.79
N LEU A 307 13.46 8.41 1.39
CA LEU A 307 12.01 8.23 1.39
C LEU A 307 11.37 9.18 0.38
N VAL A 308 10.40 8.68 -0.35
CA VAL A 308 9.57 9.53 -1.21
C VAL A 308 8.20 9.68 -0.55
N GLY A 309 7.85 10.89 -0.14
CA GLY A 309 6.57 11.24 0.44
C GLY A 309 5.49 11.32 -0.64
N LEU A 310 4.76 10.23 -0.85
CA LEU A 310 3.72 10.16 -1.90
C LEU A 310 2.58 11.15 -1.61
N THR A 311 2.06 11.14 -0.38
CA THR A 311 0.99 12.05 0.02
C THR A 311 1.47 13.51 0.07
N ALA A 312 2.76 13.74 0.37
CA ALA A 312 3.38 15.05 0.27
C ALA A 312 3.42 15.54 -1.19
N ALA A 313 3.91 14.72 -2.11
CA ALA A 313 3.98 15.03 -3.54
C ALA A 313 2.59 15.27 -4.15
N HIS A 314 1.57 14.55 -3.70
CA HIS A 314 0.19 14.73 -4.15
C HIS A 314 -0.45 16.06 -3.71
N ARG A 315 0.12 16.72 -2.70
CA ARG A 315 -0.31 18.05 -2.23
C ARG A 315 0.58 19.18 -2.75
N ASP A 316 1.37 18.92 -3.78
CA ASP A 316 2.20 19.93 -4.42
C ASP A 316 1.36 20.84 -5.34
N ALA A 317 1.33 22.15 -5.00
CA ALA A 317 0.61 23.17 -5.77
C ALA A 317 1.22 23.41 -7.16
N ALA A 318 2.48 23.06 -7.37
CA ALA A 318 3.11 23.12 -8.69
C ALA A 318 2.50 22.08 -9.66
N ARG A 319 1.92 21.00 -9.12
CA ARG A 319 1.30 19.92 -9.91
C ARG A 319 -0.22 19.98 -9.92
N TYR A 320 -0.85 20.28 -8.79
CA TYR A 320 -2.30 20.26 -8.63
C TYR A 320 -2.80 21.61 -8.10
N ALA A 321 -3.71 22.25 -8.84
CA ALA A 321 -4.38 23.44 -8.34
C ALA A 321 -5.23 23.11 -7.10
N GLU A 322 -5.21 23.96 -6.06
CA GLU A 322 -5.90 23.73 -4.80
C GLU A 322 -5.68 22.29 -4.27
N PRO A 323 -4.40 21.87 -4.03
CA PRO A 323 -4.06 20.46 -3.82
C PRO A 323 -4.69 19.86 -2.56
N ASP A 324 -5.02 20.68 -1.58
CA ASP A 324 -5.64 20.29 -0.31
C ASP A 324 -7.13 20.05 -0.42
N ARG A 325 -7.76 20.53 -1.49
CA ARG A 325 -9.19 20.31 -1.74
C ARG A 325 -9.44 18.91 -2.26
N PHE A 326 -10.33 18.17 -1.61
CA PHE A 326 -10.88 16.93 -2.14
C PHE A 326 -11.94 17.24 -3.22
N ASP A 327 -11.70 16.81 -4.45
CA ASP A 327 -12.57 17.09 -5.59
C ASP A 327 -12.62 15.91 -6.56
N ILE A 328 -13.72 15.17 -6.54
CA ILE A 328 -13.92 13.97 -7.36
C ILE A 328 -14.04 14.26 -8.87
N ARG A 329 -14.00 15.52 -9.30
CA ARG A 329 -13.96 15.92 -10.72
C ARG A 329 -12.57 16.38 -11.17
N ARG A 330 -11.59 16.32 -10.26
CA ARG A 330 -10.22 16.70 -10.56
C ARG A 330 -9.59 15.77 -11.59
N ASP A 331 -8.74 16.31 -12.47
CA ASP A 331 -7.80 15.51 -13.25
C ASP A 331 -6.67 15.01 -12.34
N THR A 332 -6.76 13.75 -11.97
CA THR A 332 -5.78 13.07 -11.08
C THR A 332 -4.69 12.33 -11.84
N ARG A 333 -4.70 12.37 -13.17
CA ARG A 333 -3.73 11.62 -14.00
C ARG A 333 -2.29 11.94 -13.59
N GLY A 334 -1.50 10.88 -13.46
CA GLY A 334 -0.10 10.97 -13.04
C GLY A 334 0.10 11.00 -11.53
N HIS A 335 -0.94 10.80 -10.69
CA HIS A 335 -0.70 10.64 -9.26
C HIS A 335 0.23 9.44 -8.99
N LEU A 336 0.99 9.51 -7.92
CA LEU A 336 2.05 8.56 -7.57
C LEU A 336 1.61 7.51 -6.54
N ALA A 337 0.31 7.36 -6.26
CA ALA A 337 -0.18 6.44 -5.21
C ALA A 337 0.21 4.98 -5.47
N PHE A 338 0.42 4.60 -6.72
CA PHE A 338 0.92 3.29 -7.11
C PHE A 338 2.43 3.29 -7.44
N GLY A 339 3.15 4.33 -7.05
CA GLY A 339 4.56 4.50 -7.40
C GLY A 339 4.77 4.93 -8.85
N HIS A 340 6.03 4.86 -9.29
CA HIS A 340 6.47 5.16 -10.65
C HIS A 340 7.72 4.34 -11.00
N GLY A 341 8.03 4.18 -12.30
CA GLY A 341 9.19 3.42 -12.76
C GLY A 341 8.99 1.90 -12.65
N ILE A 342 10.10 1.18 -12.50
CA ILE A 342 10.11 -0.29 -12.54
C ILE A 342 9.30 -0.96 -11.41
N HIS A 343 9.18 -0.29 -10.27
CA HIS A 343 8.40 -0.74 -9.12
C HIS A 343 6.95 -0.25 -9.11
N TYR A 344 6.42 0.26 -10.22
CA TYR A 344 4.99 0.59 -10.32
C TYR A 344 4.14 -0.59 -9.86
N CYS A 345 3.13 -0.34 -9.02
CA CYS A 345 2.36 -1.37 -8.35
C CYS A 345 1.74 -2.38 -9.33
N LEU A 346 2.04 -3.66 -9.14
CA LEU A 346 1.48 -4.75 -9.94
C LEU A 346 -0.02 -4.92 -9.68
N GLY A 347 -0.44 -4.72 -8.41
CA GLY A 347 -1.82 -4.86 -7.95
C GLY A 347 -2.73 -3.65 -8.23
N ALA A 348 -2.22 -2.58 -8.87
CA ALA A 348 -2.99 -1.37 -9.10
C ALA A 348 -4.37 -1.60 -9.79
N PRO A 349 -4.51 -2.50 -10.78
CA PRO A 349 -5.82 -2.81 -11.35
C PRO A 349 -6.78 -3.48 -10.36
N LEU A 350 -6.26 -4.40 -9.52
CA LEU A 350 -7.06 -5.11 -8.52
C LEU A 350 -7.54 -4.16 -7.42
N ALA A 351 -6.65 -3.34 -6.87
CA ALA A 351 -7.00 -2.36 -5.84
C ALA A 351 -8.09 -1.36 -6.33
N ARG A 352 -7.99 -0.90 -7.58
CA ARG A 352 -9.02 -0.07 -8.21
C ARG A 352 -10.35 -0.80 -8.36
N LEU A 353 -10.31 -2.06 -8.77
CA LEU A 353 -11.50 -2.88 -8.93
C LEU A 353 -12.22 -3.09 -7.60
N GLU A 354 -11.48 -3.47 -6.55
CA GLU A 354 -12.01 -3.66 -5.20
C GLU A 354 -12.56 -2.35 -4.63
N GLY A 355 -11.79 -1.26 -4.71
CA GLY A 355 -12.23 0.05 -4.24
C GLY A 355 -13.52 0.54 -4.91
N ARG A 356 -13.67 0.34 -6.23
CA ARG A 356 -14.89 0.69 -6.97
C ARG A 356 -16.07 -0.15 -6.55
N ILE A 357 -15.91 -1.46 -6.47
CA ILE A 357 -17.00 -2.37 -6.10
C ILE A 357 -17.44 -2.09 -4.66
N ALA A 358 -16.50 -2.04 -3.72
CA ALA A 358 -16.81 -1.78 -2.32
C ALA A 358 -17.53 -0.45 -2.12
N LEU A 359 -16.97 0.64 -2.67
CA LEU A 359 -17.52 1.98 -2.52
C LEU A 359 -18.88 2.12 -3.21
N GLY A 360 -18.99 1.64 -4.46
CA GLY A 360 -20.23 1.73 -5.24
C GLY A 360 -21.38 0.98 -4.59
N THR A 361 -21.15 -0.30 -4.22
CA THR A 361 -22.17 -1.14 -3.61
C THR A 361 -22.57 -0.63 -2.22
N LEU A 362 -21.60 -0.17 -1.40
CA LEU A 362 -21.89 0.43 -0.09
C LEU A 362 -22.78 1.67 -0.20
N LEU A 363 -22.45 2.60 -1.10
CA LEU A 363 -23.22 3.85 -1.27
C LEU A 363 -24.62 3.60 -1.84
N GLU A 364 -24.77 2.60 -2.70
CA GLU A 364 -26.07 2.17 -3.24
C GLU A 364 -26.96 1.56 -2.15
N ARG A 365 -26.39 0.62 -1.36
CA ARG A 365 -27.14 -0.16 -0.37
C ARG A 365 -27.33 0.56 0.97
N ALA A 366 -26.52 1.58 1.27
CA ALA A 366 -26.60 2.40 2.48
C ALA A 366 -26.79 3.89 2.12
N PRO A 367 -27.94 4.32 1.56
CA PRO A 367 -28.14 5.70 1.11
C PRO A 367 -28.10 6.72 2.27
N GLY A 368 -28.36 6.27 3.51
CA GLY A 368 -28.25 7.06 4.74
C GLY A 368 -26.88 7.10 5.40
N LEU A 369 -25.86 6.49 4.77
CA LEU A 369 -24.52 6.34 5.37
C LEU A 369 -23.96 7.67 5.87
N ALA A 370 -23.57 7.68 7.14
CA ALA A 370 -23.00 8.82 7.87
C ALA A 370 -22.00 8.32 8.93
N LEU A 371 -21.12 9.19 9.41
CA LEU A 371 -20.26 8.88 10.56
C LEU A 371 -21.14 8.70 11.83
N ASP A 372 -20.76 7.74 12.67
CA ASP A 372 -21.37 7.47 13.99
C ASP A 372 -20.35 7.75 15.11
N GLY A 373 -19.78 8.94 15.11
CA GLY A 373 -18.74 9.39 16.02
C GLY A 373 -17.46 9.78 15.30
N GLU A 374 -16.40 9.98 16.08
CA GLU A 374 -15.08 10.28 15.53
C GLU A 374 -14.41 9.02 14.97
N PRO A 375 -13.68 9.12 13.84
CA PRO A 375 -12.83 8.05 13.36
C PRO A 375 -11.82 7.65 14.44
N GLY A 376 -11.42 6.38 14.42
CA GLY A 376 -10.34 5.89 15.27
C GLY A 376 -9.00 6.53 14.96
N GLU A 377 -7.99 6.18 15.75
CA GLU A 377 -6.63 6.68 15.54
C GLU A 377 -6.09 6.29 14.15
N TRP A 378 -5.29 7.19 13.59
CA TRP A 378 -4.51 6.87 12.39
C TRP A 378 -3.48 5.79 12.70
N LEU A 379 -3.22 4.93 11.73
CA LEU A 379 -2.20 3.88 11.83
C LEU A 379 -0.84 4.49 12.20
N PRO A 380 -0.06 3.83 13.05
CA PRO A 380 1.28 4.27 13.39
C PRO A 380 2.25 4.03 12.21
N GLY A 381 3.42 4.65 12.29
CA GLY A 381 4.48 4.47 11.31
C GLY A 381 4.44 5.49 10.19
N LEU A 382 5.31 5.26 9.21
CA LEU A 382 5.58 6.21 8.12
C LEU A 382 5.12 5.67 6.76
N LEU A 383 4.75 4.39 6.68
CA LEU A 383 4.42 3.72 5.42
C LEU A 383 2.93 3.84 5.10
N MET A 384 2.08 3.41 6.02
CA MET A 384 0.64 3.31 5.79
C MET A 384 -0.11 4.54 6.27
N ARG A 385 -1.19 4.86 5.56
CA ARG A 385 -2.12 5.94 5.89
C ARG A 385 -3.54 5.43 5.89
N GLY A 386 -4.15 5.30 7.06
CA GLY A 386 -5.50 4.83 7.26
C GLY A 386 -5.90 4.94 8.72
N VAL A 387 -7.18 4.79 9.02
CA VAL A 387 -7.72 4.79 10.40
C VAL A 387 -7.90 3.37 10.91
N ARG A 388 -7.68 3.16 12.21
CA ARG A 388 -7.87 1.84 12.86
C ARG A 388 -9.32 1.41 12.90
N SER A 389 -10.24 2.37 12.99
CA SER A 389 -11.68 2.14 13.02
C SER A 389 -12.42 3.29 12.36
N LEU A 390 -13.56 2.99 11.75
CA LEU A 390 -14.43 4.00 11.12
C LEU A 390 -15.89 3.71 11.50
N PRO A 391 -16.36 4.23 12.64
CA PRO A 391 -17.75 4.04 13.05
C PRO A 391 -18.70 4.72 12.07
N VAL A 392 -19.65 3.97 11.53
CA VAL A 392 -20.67 4.47 10.59
C VAL A 392 -22.05 3.95 10.95
N ARG A 393 -23.06 4.71 10.51
CA ARG A 393 -24.49 4.37 10.59
C ARG A 393 -25.20 4.71 9.29
N TRP A 394 -26.37 4.13 9.08
CA TRP A 394 -27.18 4.34 7.89
C TRP A 394 -28.68 4.22 8.15
#